data_0cef3f3dea399175598b6ca37a533c09
#
_entry.id   0cef3f3dea399175598b6ca37a533c09
#
_cell.length_a   1.000
_cell.length_b   1.000
_cell.length_c   1.000
_cell.angle_alpha   90.00
_cell.angle_beta   90.00
_cell.angle_gamma   90.00
#
_symmetry.space_group_name_H-M   'P 1'
#
loop_
_entity.id
_entity.type
_entity.pdbx_description
1 polymer ?
#
loop_
_entity_poly.entity_id
_entity_poly.type
_entity_poly.pdbx_seq_one_letter_code
_entity_poly.pdbx_strand_id
1 'polypeptide(L)'
;MMAELLVPFSYDYMLKAMWVSALVGGVCAFLSAYLILKGWSLMGDALAHSVVPGVAGAYILGFPFAIGAFFTGILASLGMAFVRQHTRLREDAVIGLVFTSLFALGLLLASIWPTSVSVQSIVLGNILAISDEDVVQVAIISAVSLSVLLLKWKDLMIVFFDEAYARSIGLNTTLLKAMFFTLLSACTVAALQTVGACLVIAMVVTPGATAYLLTDRFGRLIGISVALGAGTSFGGAYISYFLDGATGGVIVTLQTLLFLVAFYLAPKHGLLAARRRRMKIVRAAS
;
A
#
# COMPACT_ATOMS: atom_id res chain seq x y z
N MET A 1 -27.45 -22.77 7.13
CA MET A 1 -26.49 -21.88 7.81
C MET A 1 -25.03 -22.27 7.59
N MET A 2 -24.53 -23.49 7.94
CA MET A 2 -23.13 -23.87 7.60
C MET A 2 -22.89 -24.02 6.10
N ALA A 3 -23.83 -24.57 5.34
CA ALA A 3 -23.70 -24.71 3.89
C ALA A 3 -23.62 -23.34 3.17
N GLU A 4 -24.35 -22.36 3.63
CA GLU A 4 -24.35 -21.01 3.05
C GLU A 4 -23.00 -20.30 3.25
N LEU A 5 -22.33 -20.50 4.38
CA LEU A 5 -21.00 -19.95 4.63
C LEU A 5 -19.91 -20.53 3.72
N LEU A 6 -20.12 -21.71 3.15
CA LEU A 6 -19.18 -22.33 2.21
C LEU A 6 -19.42 -21.95 0.76
N VAL A 7 -20.56 -21.32 0.44
CA VAL A 7 -20.94 -20.94 -0.92
C VAL A 7 -19.85 -20.11 -1.64
N PRO A 8 -19.22 -19.08 -1.02
CA PRO A 8 -18.19 -18.30 -1.70
C PRO A 8 -16.99 -19.15 -2.16
N PHE A 9 -16.68 -20.24 -1.46
CA PHE A 9 -15.59 -21.15 -1.83
C PHE A 9 -15.91 -22.09 -2.99
N SER A 10 -17.16 -22.17 -3.42
CA SER A 10 -17.58 -22.97 -4.58
C SER A 10 -17.43 -22.21 -5.91
N TYR A 11 -17.18 -20.92 -5.87
CA TYR A 11 -17.01 -20.09 -7.06
C TYR A 11 -15.55 -19.80 -7.33
N ASP A 12 -15.03 -20.15 -8.51
CA ASP A 12 -13.63 -19.94 -8.89
C ASP A 12 -13.23 -18.46 -8.88
N TYR A 13 -14.11 -17.56 -9.33
CA TYR A 13 -13.85 -16.13 -9.31
C TYR A 13 -13.70 -15.58 -7.90
N MET A 14 -14.46 -16.10 -6.93
CA MET A 14 -14.36 -15.70 -5.52
C MET A 14 -13.07 -16.20 -4.89
N LEU A 15 -12.68 -17.45 -5.17
CA LEU A 15 -11.40 -17.99 -4.71
C LEU A 15 -10.22 -17.16 -5.25
N LYS A 16 -10.24 -16.87 -6.56
CA LYS A 16 -9.23 -15.99 -7.17
C LYS A 16 -9.20 -14.62 -6.48
N ALA A 17 -10.36 -13.97 -6.31
CA ALA A 17 -10.45 -12.66 -5.67
C ALA A 17 -9.92 -12.69 -4.23
N MET A 18 -10.27 -13.67 -3.41
CA MET A 18 -9.81 -13.80 -2.03
C MET A 18 -8.28 -14.00 -1.94
N TRP A 19 -7.71 -14.92 -2.75
CA TRP A 19 -6.28 -15.20 -2.71
C TRP A 19 -5.45 -14.08 -3.29
N VAL A 20 -5.88 -13.47 -4.39
CA VAL A 20 -5.19 -12.32 -5.00
C VAL A 20 -5.22 -11.13 -4.04
N SER A 21 -6.38 -10.81 -3.43
CA SER A 21 -6.47 -9.76 -2.41
C SER A 21 -5.56 -10.01 -1.23
N ALA A 22 -5.51 -11.26 -0.72
CA ALA A 22 -4.65 -11.61 0.40
C ALA A 22 -3.16 -11.46 0.06
N LEU A 23 -2.75 -11.89 -1.14
CA LEU A 23 -1.38 -11.78 -1.61
C LEU A 23 -0.96 -10.32 -1.75
N VAL A 24 -1.75 -9.53 -2.47
CA VAL A 24 -1.52 -8.09 -2.66
C VAL A 24 -1.52 -7.36 -1.32
N GLY A 25 -2.54 -7.62 -0.49
CA GLY A 25 -2.66 -7.03 0.84
C GLY A 25 -1.48 -7.34 1.74
N GLY A 26 -0.97 -8.58 1.69
CA GLY A 26 0.22 -8.99 2.44
C GLY A 26 1.49 -8.28 2.00
N VAL A 27 1.75 -8.17 0.69
CA VAL A 27 2.94 -7.49 0.17
C VAL A 27 2.86 -5.97 0.39
N CYS A 28 1.71 -5.35 0.14
CA CYS A 28 1.48 -3.93 0.44
C CYS A 28 1.66 -3.64 1.93
N ALA A 29 1.18 -4.52 2.81
CA ALA A 29 1.36 -4.39 4.25
C ALA A 29 2.82 -4.56 4.71
N PHE A 30 3.62 -5.37 4.02
CA PHE A 30 5.06 -5.45 4.25
C PHE A 30 5.74 -4.10 3.95
N LEU A 31 5.43 -3.52 2.79
CA LEU A 31 5.93 -2.20 2.40
C LEU A 31 5.43 -1.10 3.35
N SER A 32 4.18 -1.19 3.79
CA SER A 32 3.56 -0.29 4.77
C SER A 32 4.38 -0.16 6.05
N ALA A 33 4.96 -1.25 6.54
CA ALA A 33 5.78 -1.24 7.75
C ALA A 33 6.97 -0.26 7.64
N TYR A 34 7.61 -0.18 6.48
CA TYR A 34 8.72 0.76 6.23
C TYR A 34 8.25 2.19 6.03
N LEU A 35 7.14 2.38 5.32
CA LEU A 35 6.59 3.72 5.10
C LEU A 35 6.18 4.37 6.42
N ILE A 36 5.53 3.61 7.31
CA ILE A 36 5.17 4.11 8.63
C ILE A 36 6.39 4.37 9.50
N LEU A 37 7.42 3.50 9.46
CA LEU A 37 8.68 3.72 10.19
C LEU A 37 9.33 5.05 9.80
N LYS A 38 9.27 5.44 8.52
CA LYS A 38 9.85 6.68 8.00
C LYS A 38 8.91 7.88 8.12
N GLY A 39 7.64 7.67 8.45
CA GLY A 39 6.60 8.71 8.45
C GLY A 39 6.12 9.10 7.04
N TRP A 40 6.27 8.21 6.06
CA TRP A 40 5.90 8.44 4.65
C TRP A 40 4.51 7.88 4.32
N SER A 41 3.54 8.14 5.18
CA SER A 41 2.17 7.64 5.01
C SER A 41 1.50 8.09 3.71
N LEU A 42 1.82 9.29 3.21
CA LEU A 42 1.25 9.82 1.96
C LEU A 42 1.88 9.25 0.69
N MET A 43 2.99 8.49 0.81
CA MET A 43 3.73 7.99 -0.36
C MET A 43 2.92 6.99 -1.18
N GLY A 44 2.13 6.13 -0.52
CA GLY A 44 1.27 5.17 -1.20
C GLY A 44 0.17 5.84 -2.03
N ASP A 45 -0.45 6.87 -1.46
CA ASP A 45 -1.47 7.70 -2.13
C ASP A 45 -0.86 8.45 -3.33
N ALA A 46 0.27 9.10 -3.10
CA ALA A 46 0.97 9.83 -4.15
C ALA A 46 1.34 8.92 -5.33
N LEU A 47 1.82 7.71 -5.08
CA LEU A 47 2.13 6.76 -6.15
C LEU A 47 0.88 6.27 -6.86
N ALA A 48 -0.19 5.92 -6.15
CA ALA A 48 -1.43 5.42 -6.74
C ALA A 48 -2.04 6.42 -7.74
N HIS A 49 -1.91 7.69 -7.49
CA HIS A 49 -2.41 8.75 -8.39
C HIS A 49 -1.38 9.21 -9.42
N SER A 50 -0.07 9.13 -9.12
CA SER A 50 0.99 9.52 -10.06
C SER A 50 1.08 8.59 -11.28
N VAL A 51 0.45 7.44 -11.27
CA VAL A 51 0.45 6.51 -12.41
C VAL A 51 -0.53 6.91 -13.52
N VAL A 52 -1.48 7.82 -13.25
CA VAL A 52 -2.53 8.22 -14.20
C VAL A 52 -1.97 8.69 -15.56
N PRO A 53 -0.93 9.57 -15.64
CA PRO A 53 -0.39 9.97 -16.92
C PRO A 53 0.27 8.81 -17.68
N GLY A 54 0.81 7.82 -16.98
CA GLY A 54 1.36 6.61 -17.60
C GLY A 54 0.31 5.70 -18.19
N VAL A 55 -0.81 5.55 -17.50
CA VAL A 55 -1.96 4.81 -18.03
C VAL A 55 -2.53 5.51 -19.27
N ALA A 56 -2.71 6.83 -19.23
CA ALA A 56 -3.17 7.62 -20.38
C ALA A 56 -2.19 7.55 -21.55
N GLY A 57 -0.88 7.70 -21.28
CA GLY A 57 0.15 7.60 -22.31
C GLY A 57 0.25 6.20 -22.94
N ALA A 58 0.17 5.15 -22.13
CA ALA A 58 0.17 3.77 -22.63
C ALA A 58 -1.04 3.50 -23.54
N TYR A 59 -2.21 4.03 -23.18
CA TYR A 59 -3.41 3.92 -24.04
C TYR A 59 -3.19 4.60 -25.40
N ILE A 60 -2.65 5.81 -25.43
CA ILE A 60 -2.38 6.57 -26.65
C ILE A 60 -1.37 5.83 -27.55
N LEU A 61 -0.38 5.19 -26.93
CA LEU A 61 0.70 4.49 -27.65
C LEU A 61 0.35 3.02 -27.99
N GLY A 62 -0.79 2.51 -27.53
CA GLY A 62 -1.20 1.11 -27.71
C GLY A 62 -0.40 0.10 -26.91
N PHE A 63 0.25 0.53 -25.79
CA PHE A 63 0.97 -0.36 -24.88
C PHE A 63 0.07 -0.85 -23.73
N PRO A 64 0.44 -1.97 -23.07
CA PRO A 64 -0.24 -2.41 -21.85
C PRO A 64 -0.21 -1.33 -20.75
N PHE A 65 -1.33 -1.07 -20.12
CA PHE A 65 -1.49 -0.03 -19.08
C PHE A 65 -0.52 -0.19 -17.92
N ALA A 66 -0.24 -1.44 -17.53
CA ALA A 66 0.72 -1.76 -16.47
C ALA A 66 2.12 -1.18 -16.72
N ILE A 67 2.60 -1.24 -17.97
CA ILE A 67 3.91 -0.74 -18.33
C ILE A 67 3.97 0.78 -18.16
N GLY A 68 2.99 1.51 -18.70
CA GLY A 68 2.92 2.96 -18.55
C GLY A 68 2.80 3.39 -17.09
N ALA A 69 1.92 2.74 -16.34
CA ALA A 69 1.74 2.98 -14.91
C ALA A 69 3.04 2.73 -14.11
N PHE A 70 3.75 1.65 -14.40
CA PHE A 70 5.00 1.31 -13.73
C PHE A 70 6.11 2.34 -13.99
N PHE A 71 6.29 2.76 -15.25
CA PHE A 71 7.29 3.77 -15.60
C PHE A 71 6.99 5.12 -14.95
N THR A 72 5.74 5.58 -14.93
CA THR A 72 5.39 6.83 -14.26
C THR A 72 5.45 6.73 -12.74
N GLY A 73 5.17 5.58 -12.15
CA GLY A 73 5.40 5.35 -10.72
C GLY A 73 6.88 5.44 -10.33
N ILE A 74 7.77 4.88 -11.15
CA ILE A 74 9.23 5.04 -10.97
C ILE A 74 9.61 6.52 -11.16
N LEU A 75 9.13 7.18 -12.21
CA LEU A 75 9.42 8.59 -12.47
C LEU A 75 8.96 9.48 -11.30
N ALA A 76 7.77 9.22 -10.72
CA ALA A 76 7.29 9.90 -9.53
C ALA A 76 8.24 9.72 -8.35
N SER A 77 8.65 8.47 -8.08
CA SER A 77 9.57 8.16 -6.98
C SER A 77 10.93 8.82 -7.15
N LEU A 78 11.48 8.79 -8.37
CA LEU A 78 12.74 9.46 -8.70
C LEU A 78 12.59 10.98 -8.62
N GLY A 79 11.48 11.54 -9.10
CA GLY A 79 11.16 12.96 -9.01
C GLY A 79 11.10 13.44 -7.55
N MET A 80 10.41 12.69 -6.68
CA MET A 80 10.37 13.00 -5.25
C MET A 80 11.76 12.94 -4.62
N ALA A 81 12.56 11.91 -4.95
CA ALA A 81 13.94 11.80 -4.46
C ALA A 81 14.82 12.95 -4.95
N PHE A 82 14.71 13.33 -6.23
CA PHE A 82 15.47 14.42 -6.82
C PHE A 82 15.14 15.77 -6.18
N VAL A 83 13.86 16.12 -6.07
CA VAL A 83 13.42 17.38 -5.45
C VAL A 83 13.89 17.45 -4.00
N ARG A 84 13.77 16.36 -3.25
CA ARG A 84 14.22 16.27 -1.86
C ARG A 84 15.73 16.50 -1.69
N GLN A 85 16.54 15.99 -2.62
CA GLN A 85 18.01 16.16 -2.56
C GLN A 85 18.44 17.61 -2.85
N HIS A 86 17.67 18.34 -3.66
CA HIS A 86 18.03 19.70 -4.11
C HIS A 86 17.28 20.80 -3.37
N THR A 87 16.35 20.46 -2.48
CA THR A 87 15.57 21.46 -1.72
C THR A 87 15.54 21.11 -0.24
N ARG A 88 15.24 22.14 0.59
CA ARG A 88 15.00 21.97 2.02
C ARG A 88 13.50 21.88 2.35
N LEU A 89 12.67 21.52 1.37
CA LEU A 89 11.24 21.37 1.56
C LEU A 89 10.95 20.20 2.49
N ARG A 90 9.84 20.30 3.21
CA ARG A 90 9.32 19.18 4.00
C ARG A 90 8.91 18.04 3.08
N GLU A 91 9.09 16.82 3.53
CA GLU A 91 8.80 15.61 2.75
C GLU A 91 7.36 15.59 2.22
N ASP A 92 6.40 16.00 3.04
CA ASP A 92 4.99 16.08 2.65
C ASP A 92 4.74 17.03 1.48
N ALA A 93 5.44 18.19 1.48
CA ALA A 93 5.32 19.18 0.40
C ALA A 93 5.91 18.65 -0.92
N VAL A 94 7.03 17.91 -0.85
CA VAL A 94 7.66 17.30 -2.04
C VAL A 94 6.74 16.23 -2.62
N ILE A 95 6.20 15.36 -1.77
CA ILE A 95 5.25 14.32 -2.18
C ILE A 95 4.03 14.96 -2.83
N GLY A 96 3.43 15.96 -2.17
CA GLY A 96 2.26 16.68 -2.69
C GLY A 96 2.51 17.34 -4.04
N LEU A 97 3.66 18.03 -4.19
CA LEU A 97 4.02 18.72 -5.44
C LEU A 97 4.14 17.74 -6.63
N VAL A 98 4.93 16.68 -6.46
CA VAL A 98 5.17 15.69 -7.53
C VAL A 98 3.88 14.97 -7.87
N PHE A 99 3.13 14.54 -6.87
CA PHE A 99 1.83 13.89 -7.04
C PHE A 99 0.85 14.77 -7.83
N THR A 100 0.61 16.01 -7.36
CA THR A 100 -0.37 16.90 -8.02
C THR A 100 0.04 17.26 -9.44
N SER A 101 1.33 17.45 -9.70
CA SER A 101 1.85 17.74 -11.04
C SER A 101 1.63 16.57 -12.01
N LEU A 102 1.94 15.35 -11.60
CA LEU A 102 1.74 14.16 -12.42
C LEU A 102 0.25 13.86 -12.60
N PHE A 103 -0.53 13.97 -11.54
CA PHE A 103 -1.99 13.75 -11.64
C PHE A 103 -2.65 14.74 -12.57
N ALA A 104 -2.31 16.04 -12.46
CA ALA A 104 -2.80 17.08 -13.36
C ALA A 104 -2.41 16.81 -14.83
N LEU A 105 -1.16 16.36 -15.06
CA LEU A 105 -0.72 15.93 -16.38
C LEU A 105 -1.55 14.77 -16.93
N GLY A 106 -1.85 13.79 -16.08
CA GLY A 106 -2.68 12.65 -16.45
C GLY A 106 -4.10 13.06 -16.83
N LEU A 107 -4.72 13.96 -16.05
CA LEU A 107 -6.04 14.50 -16.36
C LEU A 107 -6.02 15.32 -17.65
N LEU A 108 -4.97 16.11 -17.89
CA LEU A 108 -4.80 16.86 -19.13
C LEU A 108 -4.73 15.92 -20.34
N LEU A 109 -3.91 14.87 -20.27
CA LEU A 109 -3.80 13.88 -21.34
C LEU A 109 -5.14 13.19 -21.62
N ALA A 110 -5.84 12.76 -20.56
CA ALA A 110 -7.16 12.13 -20.69
C ALA A 110 -8.24 13.07 -21.25
N SER A 111 -8.11 14.37 -21.02
CA SER A 111 -9.03 15.39 -21.58
C SER A 111 -8.79 15.66 -23.06
N ILE A 112 -7.50 15.69 -23.49
CA ILE A 112 -7.15 15.95 -24.89
C ILE A 112 -7.43 14.71 -25.76
N TRP A 113 -7.15 13.53 -25.23
CA TRP A 113 -7.41 12.23 -25.88
C TRP A 113 -8.42 11.42 -25.04
N PRO A 114 -9.74 11.60 -25.30
CA PRO A 114 -10.76 10.86 -24.56
C PRO A 114 -10.55 9.36 -24.68
N THR A 115 -10.30 8.70 -23.57
CA THR A 115 -10.11 7.24 -23.51
C THR A 115 -11.44 6.55 -23.23
N SER A 116 -11.64 5.35 -23.77
CA SER A 116 -12.80 4.51 -23.45
C SER A 116 -12.75 3.96 -22.01
N VAL A 117 -11.59 4.07 -21.35
CA VAL A 117 -11.41 3.63 -19.96
C VAL A 117 -11.92 4.71 -19.02
N SER A 118 -13.01 4.41 -18.30
CA SER A 118 -13.54 5.34 -17.31
C SER A 118 -12.57 5.47 -16.13
N VAL A 119 -12.26 6.71 -15.75
CA VAL A 119 -11.47 7.01 -14.53
C VAL A 119 -12.11 6.34 -13.30
N GLN A 120 -13.44 6.22 -13.30
CA GLN A 120 -14.19 5.56 -12.25
C GLN A 120 -13.86 4.07 -12.12
N SER A 121 -13.65 3.35 -13.23
CA SER A 121 -13.23 1.93 -13.20
C SER A 121 -11.83 1.75 -12.64
N ILE A 122 -10.92 2.69 -12.90
CA ILE A 122 -9.55 2.66 -12.34
C ILE A 122 -9.58 2.92 -10.84
N VAL A 123 -10.42 3.85 -10.38
CA VAL A 123 -10.52 4.23 -8.96
C VAL A 123 -11.19 3.14 -8.12
N LEU A 124 -12.27 2.57 -8.61
CA LEU A 124 -13.04 1.56 -7.87
C LEU A 124 -12.43 0.15 -7.97
N GLY A 125 -11.70 -0.14 -9.07
CA GLY A 125 -11.21 -1.48 -9.36
C GLY A 125 -12.34 -2.50 -9.62
N ASN A 126 -12.00 -3.68 -10.08
CA ASN A 126 -12.95 -4.78 -10.21
C ASN A 126 -12.26 -6.14 -9.98
N ILE A 127 -11.98 -6.44 -8.75
CA ILE A 127 -11.26 -7.66 -8.38
C ILE A 127 -12.06 -8.94 -8.72
N LEU A 128 -13.37 -8.85 -8.78
CA LEU A 128 -14.23 -10.00 -9.10
C LEU A 128 -14.18 -10.40 -10.58
N ALA A 129 -13.78 -9.46 -11.46
CA ALA A 129 -13.64 -9.68 -12.89
C ALA A 129 -12.16 -9.70 -13.34
N ILE A 130 -11.24 -10.06 -12.44
CA ILE A 130 -9.81 -10.18 -12.76
C ILE A 130 -9.56 -11.30 -13.77
N SER A 131 -8.79 -11.00 -14.84
CA SER A 131 -8.40 -12.01 -15.83
C SER A 131 -7.34 -12.97 -15.27
N ASP A 132 -7.24 -14.17 -15.86
CA ASP A 132 -6.21 -15.14 -15.44
C ASP A 132 -4.80 -14.61 -15.73
N GLU A 133 -4.62 -13.83 -16.77
CA GLU A 133 -3.36 -13.18 -17.11
C GLU A 133 -2.95 -12.16 -16.04
N ASP A 134 -3.89 -11.35 -15.56
CA ASP A 134 -3.63 -10.38 -14.49
C ASP A 134 -3.32 -11.09 -13.15
N VAL A 135 -4.00 -12.21 -12.85
CA VAL A 135 -3.69 -13.01 -11.65
C VAL A 135 -2.25 -13.50 -11.68
N VAL A 136 -1.80 -14.04 -12.81
CA VAL A 136 -0.41 -14.52 -12.97
C VAL A 136 0.57 -13.36 -12.85
N GLN A 137 0.29 -12.24 -13.51
CA GLN A 137 1.14 -11.04 -13.44
C GLN A 137 1.30 -10.54 -12.00
N VAL A 138 0.19 -10.39 -11.28
CA VAL A 138 0.17 -9.95 -9.89
C VAL A 138 0.88 -10.95 -8.98
N ALA A 139 0.69 -12.25 -9.19
CA ALA A 139 1.36 -13.29 -8.42
C ALA A 139 2.90 -13.23 -8.62
N ILE A 140 3.37 -13.06 -9.86
CA ILE A 140 4.80 -12.92 -10.16
C ILE A 140 5.38 -11.66 -9.50
N ILE A 141 4.74 -10.49 -9.68
CA ILE A 141 5.20 -9.23 -9.08
C ILE A 141 5.25 -9.35 -7.56
N SER A 142 4.21 -9.93 -6.95
CA SER A 142 4.13 -10.12 -5.51
C SER A 142 5.19 -11.09 -4.98
N ALA A 143 5.41 -12.22 -5.67
CA ALA A 143 6.42 -13.21 -5.28
C ALA A 143 7.84 -12.65 -5.38
N VAL A 144 8.15 -11.95 -6.48
CA VAL A 144 9.46 -11.28 -6.64
C VAL A 144 9.66 -10.21 -5.58
N SER A 145 8.67 -9.35 -5.37
CA SER A 145 8.72 -8.29 -4.38
C SER A 145 8.90 -8.83 -2.97
N LEU A 146 8.11 -9.84 -2.60
CA LEU A 146 8.21 -10.48 -1.28
C LEU A 146 9.57 -11.14 -1.08
N SER A 147 10.10 -11.83 -2.10
CA SER A 147 11.42 -12.48 -2.04
C SER A 147 12.53 -11.44 -1.80
N VAL A 148 12.53 -10.35 -2.58
CA VAL A 148 13.52 -9.28 -2.42
C VAL A 148 13.40 -8.60 -1.06
N LEU A 149 12.18 -8.30 -0.61
CA LEU A 149 11.91 -7.69 0.69
C LEU A 149 12.36 -8.60 1.85
N LEU A 150 12.10 -9.92 1.77
CA LEU A 150 12.53 -10.87 2.78
C LEU A 150 14.06 -11.04 2.82
N LEU A 151 14.73 -11.01 1.68
CA LEU A 151 16.20 -11.09 1.61
C LEU A 151 16.87 -9.82 2.14
N LYS A 152 16.28 -8.65 1.88
CA LYS A 152 16.86 -7.34 2.17
C LYS A 152 16.22 -6.60 3.34
N TRP A 153 15.34 -7.24 4.10
CA TRP A 153 14.56 -6.57 5.14
C TRP A 153 15.42 -5.89 6.22
N LYS A 154 16.57 -6.49 6.60
CA LYS A 154 17.48 -5.91 7.61
C LYS A 154 18.24 -4.71 7.04
N ASP A 155 18.75 -4.82 5.82
CA ASP A 155 19.47 -3.74 5.14
C ASP A 155 18.54 -2.54 4.95
N LEU A 156 17.31 -2.79 4.47
CA LEU A 156 16.28 -1.77 4.33
C LEU A 156 15.91 -1.13 5.68
N MET A 157 15.75 -1.94 6.74
CA MET A 157 15.46 -1.43 8.07
C MET A 157 16.52 -0.43 8.52
N ILE A 158 17.79 -0.77 8.38
CA ILE A 158 18.91 0.11 8.78
C ILE A 158 18.88 1.41 7.97
N VAL A 159 18.71 1.33 6.65
CA VAL A 159 18.66 2.50 5.75
C VAL A 159 17.48 3.43 6.08
N PHE A 160 16.32 2.85 6.40
CA PHE A 160 15.13 3.63 6.72
C PHE A 160 15.16 4.18 8.14
N PHE A 161 15.84 3.52 9.08
CA PHE A 161 15.97 3.99 10.46
C PHE A 161 17.05 5.07 10.57
N ASP A 162 18.28 4.78 10.14
CA ASP A 162 19.43 5.68 10.19
C ASP A 162 20.30 5.55 8.93
N GLU A 163 20.12 6.51 8.02
CA GLU A 163 20.86 6.54 6.75
C GLU A 163 22.35 6.83 6.94
N ALA A 164 22.72 7.64 7.94
CA ALA A 164 24.12 7.97 8.21
C ALA A 164 24.88 6.74 8.69
N TYR A 165 24.26 5.99 9.61
CA TYR A 165 24.80 4.71 10.08
C TYR A 165 24.87 3.68 8.94
N ALA A 166 23.84 3.57 8.10
CA ALA A 166 23.85 2.66 6.96
C ALA A 166 25.05 2.90 6.03
N ARG A 167 25.35 4.17 5.75
CA ARG A 167 26.52 4.56 4.94
C ARG A 167 27.85 4.23 5.63
N SER A 168 27.96 4.43 6.94
CA SER A 168 29.19 4.13 7.70
C SER A 168 29.57 2.66 7.69
N ILE A 169 28.60 1.75 7.60
CA ILE A 169 28.81 0.30 7.49
C ILE A 169 28.92 -0.20 6.05
N GLY A 170 29.00 0.72 5.06
CA GLY A 170 29.22 0.39 3.66
C GLY A 170 27.98 0.01 2.84
N LEU A 171 26.76 0.22 3.38
CA LEU A 171 25.55 -0.04 2.60
C LEU A 171 25.33 1.05 1.55
N ASN A 172 24.99 0.64 0.32
CA ASN A 172 24.58 1.57 -0.72
C ASN A 172 23.14 2.02 -0.51
N THR A 173 22.96 3.12 0.24
CA THR A 173 21.64 3.64 0.62
C THR A 173 20.82 4.08 -0.58
N THR A 174 21.47 4.59 -1.64
CA THR A 174 20.78 5.04 -2.85
C THR A 174 20.18 3.86 -3.60
N LEU A 175 20.95 2.78 -3.78
CA LEU A 175 20.49 1.56 -4.45
C LEU A 175 19.34 0.90 -3.67
N LEU A 176 19.47 0.78 -2.34
CA LEU A 176 18.45 0.16 -1.50
C LEU A 176 17.14 0.97 -1.51
N LYS A 177 17.21 2.30 -1.47
CA LYS A 177 16.04 3.15 -1.62
C LYS A 177 15.42 3.04 -3.01
N ALA A 178 16.22 3.08 -4.07
CA ALA A 178 15.73 2.93 -5.44
C ALA A 178 15.03 1.59 -5.63
N MET A 179 15.63 0.50 -5.13
CA MET A 179 15.03 -0.83 -5.13
C MET A 179 13.68 -0.84 -4.37
N PHE A 180 13.62 -0.26 -3.17
CA PHE A 180 12.38 -0.19 -2.39
C PHE A 180 11.28 0.57 -3.14
N PHE A 181 11.59 1.73 -3.72
CA PHE A 181 10.60 2.51 -4.46
C PHE A 181 10.16 1.83 -5.77
N THR A 182 11.06 1.11 -6.43
CA THR A 182 10.70 0.30 -7.60
C THR A 182 9.72 -0.81 -7.22
N LEU A 183 9.98 -1.52 -6.11
CA LEU A 183 9.08 -2.55 -5.59
C LEU A 183 7.74 -1.94 -5.15
N LEU A 184 7.78 -0.80 -4.46
CA LEU A 184 6.57 -0.09 -4.03
C LEU A 184 5.73 0.31 -5.25
N SER A 185 6.35 0.88 -6.29
CA SER A 185 5.67 1.24 -7.54
C SER A 185 5.07 0.01 -8.23
N ALA A 186 5.84 -1.08 -8.37
CA ALA A 186 5.36 -2.31 -8.99
C ALA A 186 4.17 -2.92 -8.23
N CYS A 187 4.26 -3.00 -6.90
CA CYS A 187 3.18 -3.51 -6.05
C CYS A 187 1.95 -2.60 -6.08
N THR A 188 2.14 -1.27 -6.07
CA THR A 188 1.04 -0.31 -6.16
C THR A 188 0.31 -0.43 -7.49
N VAL A 189 1.03 -0.58 -8.61
CA VAL A 189 0.44 -0.75 -9.94
C VAL A 189 -0.30 -2.09 -10.04
N ALA A 190 0.29 -3.17 -9.56
CA ALA A 190 -0.37 -4.48 -9.53
C ALA A 190 -1.64 -4.46 -8.67
N ALA A 191 -1.58 -3.81 -7.51
CA ALA A 191 -2.73 -3.63 -6.63
C ALA A 191 -3.81 -2.73 -7.27
N LEU A 192 -3.41 -1.65 -7.95
CA LEU A 192 -4.34 -0.74 -8.63
C LEU A 192 -5.18 -1.47 -9.68
N GLN A 193 -4.58 -2.34 -10.47
CA GLN A 193 -5.27 -3.11 -11.51
C GLN A 193 -6.30 -4.08 -10.94
N THR A 194 -6.02 -4.62 -9.75
CA THR A 194 -6.86 -5.65 -9.14
C THR A 194 -7.94 -5.07 -8.24
N VAL A 195 -7.56 -4.18 -7.33
CA VAL A 195 -8.44 -3.73 -6.23
C VAL A 195 -8.82 -2.25 -6.31
N GLY A 196 -8.24 -1.50 -7.25
CA GLY A 196 -8.49 -0.08 -7.45
C GLY A 196 -7.72 0.85 -6.51
N ALA A 197 -7.64 2.13 -6.90
CA ALA A 197 -6.79 3.12 -6.23
C ALA A 197 -7.14 3.33 -4.75
N CYS A 198 -8.43 3.46 -4.42
CA CYS A 198 -8.86 3.69 -3.04
C CYS A 198 -8.41 2.60 -2.08
N LEU A 199 -8.46 1.34 -2.50
CA LEU A 199 -8.07 0.22 -1.65
C LEU A 199 -6.56 0.12 -1.51
N VAL A 200 -5.81 0.41 -2.57
CA VAL A 200 -4.34 0.38 -2.55
C VAL A 200 -3.80 1.32 -1.46
N ILE A 201 -4.33 2.55 -1.38
CA ILE A 201 -3.94 3.54 -0.37
C ILE A 201 -4.12 2.96 1.04
N ALA A 202 -5.29 2.37 1.31
CA ALA A 202 -5.57 1.77 2.60
C ALA A 202 -4.66 0.56 2.90
N MET A 203 -4.41 -0.31 1.91
CA MET A 203 -3.52 -1.48 2.07
C MET A 203 -2.06 -1.09 2.34
N VAL A 204 -1.59 0.03 1.78
CA VAL A 204 -0.21 0.50 1.93
C VAL A 204 0.00 1.29 3.22
N VAL A 205 -1.06 1.80 3.88
CA VAL A 205 -0.93 2.63 5.08
C VAL A 205 -1.47 1.93 6.34
N THR A 206 -2.71 1.46 6.29
CA THR A 206 -3.46 1.07 7.49
C THR A 206 -2.86 -0.13 8.24
N PRO A 207 -2.40 -1.23 7.58
CA PRO A 207 -1.85 -2.38 8.30
C PRO A 207 -0.58 -2.03 9.06
N GLY A 208 0.33 -1.25 8.44
CA GLY A 208 1.56 -0.77 9.08
C GLY A 208 1.26 0.15 10.26
N ALA A 209 0.33 1.11 10.10
CA ALA A 209 -0.08 2.01 11.17
C ALA A 209 -0.69 1.24 12.35
N THR A 210 -1.54 0.25 12.08
CA THR A 210 -2.13 -0.61 13.10
C THR A 210 -1.06 -1.42 13.84
N ALA A 211 -0.13 -2.03 13.11
CA ALA A 211 0.97 -2.79 13.68
C ALA A 211 1.91 -1.92 14.53
N TYR A 212 2.16 -0.68 14.12
CA TYR A 212 2.96 0.30 14.85
C TYR A 212 2.38 0.63 16.23
N LEU A 213 1.05 0.69 16.35
CA LEU A 213 0.38 0.88 17.64
C LEU A 213 0.57 -0.32 18.59
N LEU A 214 0.72 -1.52 18.05
CA LEU A 214 0.76 -2.76 18.81
C LEU A 214 2.17 -3.14 19.29
N THR A 215 3.24 -2.76 18.56
CA THR A 215 4.59 -3.21 18.87
C THR A 215 5.68 -2.20 18.49
N ASP A 216 6.77 -2.15 19.31
CA ASP A 216 7.97 -1.35 19.03
C ASP A 216 9.08 -2.17 18.35
N ARG A 217 8.90 -3.49 18.18
CA ARG A 217 9.90 -4.37 17.57
C ARG A 217 9.62 -4.47 16.07
N PHE A 218 10.50 -3.92 15.24
CA PHE A 218 10.29 -3.83 13.80
C PHE A 218 10.01 -5.18 13.12
N GLY A 219 10.73 -6.24 13.47
CA GLY A 219 10.46 -7.57 12.91
C GLY A 219 9.05 -8.10 13.24
N ARG A 220 8.54 -7.82 14.48
CA ARG A 220 7.15 -8.14 14.84
C ARG A 220 6.16 -7.23 14.14
N LEU A 221 6.52 -5.96 13.94
CA LEU A 221 5.70 -4.99 13.23
C LEU A 221 5.43 -5.46 11.81
N ILE A 222 6.46 -5.91 11.07
CA ILE A 222 6.30 -6.50 9.74
C ILE A 222 5.35 -7.70 9.80
N GLY A 223 5.58 -8.66 10.71
CA GLY A 223 4.75 -9.86 10.81
C GLY A 223 3.27 -9.55 11.10
N ILE A 224 3.01 -8.63 12.05
CA ILE A 224 1.64 -8.19 12.38
C ILE A 224 1.03 -7.43 11.21
N SER A 225 1.77 -6.53 10.56
CA SER A 225 1.30 -5.78 9.40
C SER A 225 0.87 -6.72 8.26
N VAL A 226 1.74 -7.69 7.90
CA VAL A 226 1.44 -8.68 6.85
C VAL A 226 0.22 -9.54 7.21
N ALA A 227 0.14 -10.02 8.45
CA ALA A 227 -1.01 -10.80 8.90
C ALA A 227 -2.32 -10.00 8.86
N LEU A 228 -2.28 -8.73 9.26
CA LEU A 228 -3.43 -7.83 9.16
C LEU A 228 -3.79 -7.54 7.70
N GLY A 229 -2.82 -7.19 6.86
CA GLY A 229 -3.06 -6.87 5.46
C GLY A 229 -3.63 -8.07 4.68
N ALA A 230 -3.00 -9.24 4.78
CA ALA A 230 -3.47 -10.44 4.12
C ALA A 230 -4.81 -10.93 4.69
N GLY A 231 -4.95 -10.97 6.02
CA GLY A 231 -6.15 -11.45 6.68
C GLY A 231 -7.38 -10.57 6.44
N THR A 232 -7.22 -9.23 6.49
CA THR A 232 -8.33 -8.31 6.21
C THR A 232 -8.71 -8.30 4.74
N SER A 233 -7.75 -8.46 3.84
CA SER A 233 -8.03 -8.52 2.41
C SER A 233 -8.77 -9.81 2.03
N PHE A 234 -8.33 -10.94 2.56
CA PHE A 234 -9.03 -12.22 2.39
C PHE A 234 -10.43 -12.19 3.00
N GLY A 235 -10.53 -11.81 4.28
CA GLY A 235 -11.80 -11.76 5.00
C GLY A 235 -12.77 -10.72 4.44
N GLY A 236 -12.26 -9.56 4.00
CA GLY A 236 -13.06 -8.51 3.38
C GLY A 236 -13.61 -8.94 2.02
N ALA A 237 -12.81 -9.64 1.19
CA ALA A 237 -13.29 -10.21 -0.05
C ALA A 237 -14.38 -11.28 0.20
N TYR A 238 -14.20 -12.11 1.23
CA TYR A 238 -15.21 -13.09 1.63
C TYR A 238 -16.52 -12.42 2.12
N ILE A 239 -16.40 -11.40 2.98
CA ILE A 239 -17.55 -10.67 3.53
C ILE A 239 -18.30 -9.89 2.43
N SER A 240 -17.58 -9.36 1.42
CA SER A 240 -18.20 -8.60 0.33
C SER A 240 -19.21 -9.41 -0.46
N TYR A 241 -19.04 -10.72 -0.54
CA TYR A 241 -20.00 -11.62 -1.18
C TYR A 241 -21.37 -11.58 -0.49
N PHE A 242 -21.40 -11.60 0.84
CA PHE A 242 -22.67 -11.59 1.60
C PHE A 242 -23.32 -10.21 1.67
N LEU A 243 -22.50 -9.14 1.58
CA LEU A 243 -23.01 -7.76 1.62
C LEU A 243 -23.43 -7.26 0.22
N ASP A 244 -23.15 -8.03 -0.83
CA ASP A 244 -23.33 -7.61 -2.24
C ASP A 244 -22.75 -6.21 -2.49
N GLY A 245 -21.58 -5.96 -1.87
CA GLY A 245 -20.94 -4.65 -1.83
C GLY A 245 -19.58 -4.63 -2.53
N ALA A 246 -19.10 -3.42 -2.84
CA ALA A 246 -17.78 -3.22 -3.42
C ALA A 246 -16.69 -3.82 -2.50
N THR A 247 -15.99 -4.83 -2.98
CA THR A 247 -14.96 -5.58 -2.22
C THR A 247 -13.92 -4.66 -1.61
N GLY A 248 -13.44 -3.67 -2.38
CA GLY A 248 -12.51 -2.66 -1.90
C GLY A 248 -13.03 -1.89 -0.70
N GLY A 249 -14.27 -1.44 -0.75
CA GLY A 249 -14.91 -0.71 0.36
C GLY A 249 -15.02 -1.54 1.63
N VAL A 250 -15.36 -2.84 1.52
CA VAL A 250 -15.46 -3.76 2.66
C VAL A 250 -14.10 -3.98 3.30
N ILE A 251 -13.05 -4.20 2.50
CA ILE A 251 -11.68 -4.38 3.01
C ILE A 251 -11.20 -3.14 3.76
N VAL A 252 -11.36 -1.95 3.18
CA VAL A 252 -10.96 -0.67 3.81
C VAL A 252 -11.70 -0.46 5.13
N THR A 253 -13.01 -0.71 5.13
CA THR A 253 -13.84 -0.58 6.35
C THR A 253 -13.35 -1.53 7.44
N LEU A 254 -13.07 -2.79 7.09
CA LEU A 254 -12.56 -3.78 8.02
C LEU A 254 -11.19 -3.39 8.60
N GLN A 255 -10.28 -2.91 7.74
CA GLN A 255 -8.97 -2.40 8.17
C GLN A 255 -9.10 -1.19 9.11
N THR A 256 -10.01 -0.27 8.77
CA THR A 256 -10.28 0.92 9.59
C THR A 256 -10.85 0.55 10.95
N LEU A 257 -11.78 -0.39 11.01
CA LEU A 257 -12.32 -0.89 12.28
C LEU A 257 -11.24 -1.52 13.16
N LEU A 258 -10.37 -2.36 12.57
CA LEU A 258 -9.26 -2.95 13.30
C LEU A 258 -8.25 -1.91 13.78
N PHE A 259 -7.97 -0.88 12.96
CA PHE A 259 -7.15 0.25 13.37
C PHE A 259 -7.77 0.99 14.58
N LEU A 260 -9.06 1.28 14.55
CA LEU A 260 -9.75 1.95 15.65
C LEU A 260 -9.74 1.10 16.93
N VAL A 261 -9.94 -0.21 16.81
CA VAL A 261 -9.82 -1.15 17.93
C VAL A 261 -8.40 -1.13 18.51
N ALA A 262 -7.39 -1.21 17.66
CA ALA A 262 -5.99 -1.13 18.08
C ALA A 262 -5.67 0.23 18.70
N PHE A 263 -6.12 1.34 18.11
CA PHE A 263 -5.96 2.69 18.65
C PHE A 263 -6.55 2.85 20.05
N TYR A 264 -7.68 2.21 20.31
CA TYR A 264 -8.33 2.27 21.64
C TYR A 264 -7.65 1.35 22.65
N LEU A 265 -7.35 0.10 22.28
CA LEU A 265 -6.92 -0.98 23.16
C LEU A 265 -5.41 -1.19 23.23
N ALA A 266 -4.60 -0.64 22.31
CA ALA A 266 -3.17 -0.94 22.26
C ALA A 266 -2.48 -0.68 23.61
N PRO A 267 -1.68 -1.65 24.09
CA PRO A 267 -1.14 -1.61 25.46
C PRO A 267 -0.11 -0.52 25.69
N LYS A 268 0.52 -0.02 24.61
CA LYS A 268 1.59 0.98 24.69
C LYS A 268 1.18 2.35 24.15
N HIS A 269 0.59 2.39 22.98
CA HIS A 269 0.29 3.62 22.24
C HIS A 269 -1.22 3.90 22.13
N GLY A 270 -2.08 3.05 22.73
CA GLY A 270 -3.51 3.22 22.74
C GLY A 270 -3.99 4.27 23.73
N LEU A 271 -5.21 4.77 23.50
CA LEU A 271 -5.84 5.79 24.34
C LEU A 271 -5.98 5.35 25.81
N LEU A 272 -6.31 4.08 26.05
CA LEU A 272 -6.43 3.55 27.42
C LEU A 272 -5.07 3.50 28.15
N ALA A 273 -4.00 3.18 27.43
CA ALA A 273 -2.65 3.18 27.99
C ALA A 273 -2.19 4.61 28.33
N ALA A 274 -2.46 5.57 27.45
CA ALA A 274 -2.15 6.99 27.67
C ALA A 274 -2.91 7.53 28.91
N ARG A 275 -4.20 7.22 29.06
CA ARG A 275 -4.98 7.58 30.25
C ARG A 275 -4.41 6.98 31.54
N ARG A 276 -4.04 5.70 31.52
CA ARG A 276 -3.44 5.03 32.70
C ARG A 276 -2.10 5.65 33.09
N ARG A 277 -1.26 6.03 32.12
CA ARG A 277 0.02 6.74 32.39
C ARG A 277 -0.22 8.11 33.02
N ARG A 278 -1.15 8.91 32.49
CA ARG A 278 -1.52 10.22 33.08
C ARG A 278 -2.00 10.09 34.54
N MET A 279 -2.87 9.13 34.83
CA MET A 279 -3.35 8.91 36.20
C MET A 279 -2.23 8.47 37.17
N LYS A 280 -1.25 7.68 36.70
CA LYS A 280 -0.09 7.31 37.53
C LYS A 280 0.81 8.52 37.85
N ILE A 281 1.03 9.42 36.89
CA ILE A 281 1.84 10.64 37.09
C ILE A 281 1.14 11.58 38.07
N VAL A 282 -0.16 11.80 37.95
CA VAL A 282 -0.94 12.65 38.87
C VAL A 282 -0.91 12.07 40.28
N ARG A 283 -1.08 10.73 40.45
CA ARG A 283 -1.01 10.08 41.75
C ARG A 283 0.39 10.07 42.40
N ALA A 284 1.46 10.18 41.60
CA ALA A 284 2.82 10.26 42.11
C ALA A 284 3.24 11.70 42.48
N ALA A 285 2.49 12.69 42.02
CA ALA A 285 2.72 14.11 42.30
C ALA A 285 1.83 14.67 43.44
N SER A 286 0.81 13.89 43.88
CA SER A 286 -0.03 14.11 45.09
C SER A 286 0.50 13.36 46.29
#